data_2f86d5aaf651db65d801dc7ac431f338
#
_entry.id   2f86d5aaf651db65d801dc7ac431f338
#
_cell.length_a   1.000
_cell.length_b   1.000
_cell.length_c   1.000
_cell.angle_alpha   90.00
_cell.angle_beta   90.00
_cell.angle_gamma   90.00
#
_symmetry.space_group_name_H-M   'P 1'
#
loop_
_entity.id
_entity.type
_entity.pdbx_description
1 polymer ?
#
loop_
_entity_poly.entity_id
_entity_poly.type
_entity_poly.pdbx_seq_one_letter_code
_entity_poly.pdbx_strand_id
1 'polypeptide(L)'
;MRLNFFLLFSSLPLLSDSLCEYHSIEEEISEVQTVGKDLPSIKSLVPVTSYEERLEFEGSPGEPAYHEGIDYIHENQAIIDIPVLSAFDGEVVYVRSGCPETGQFERNEALRECGAGWGNHIVIEHDNFFTRYAHLRADSIAVNVGDKVKSADQIGLMGNSGRSNKRHLHFEVGVYDGVFKSCKPSQSFDYVVDPLKLGF
;
A
#
# COMPACT_ATOMS: atom_id res chain seq x y z
N MET A 1 45.12 18.94 -47.98
CA MET A 1 43.72 18.51 -47.94
C MET A 1 43.52 17.71 -46.60
N ARG A 2 43.06 18.37 -45.58
CA ARG A 2 42.81 17.73 -44.26
C ARG A 2 41.33 17.40 -44.16
N LEU A 3 41.00 16.09 -44.06
CA LEU A 3 39.65 15.63 -43.83
C LEU A 3 39.38 15.75 -42.31
N ASN A 4 38.44 16.61 -41.94
CA ASN A 4 37.88 16.64 -40.59
C ASN A 4 36.77 15.60 -40.49
N PHE A 5 36.99 14.57 -39.69
CA PHE A 5 35.93 13.64 -39.26
C PHE A 5 35.15 14.30 -38.11
N PHE A 6 33.96 14.75 -38.40
CA PHE A 6 32.99 15.08 -37.36
C PHE A 6 32.36 13.79 -36.79
N LEU A 7 32.76 13.42 -35.61
CA LEU A 7 32.05 12.42 -34.83
C LEU A 7 30.75 13.05 -34.28
N LEU A 8 29.63 12.69 -34.89
CA LEU A 8 28.31 12.94 -34.34
C LEU A 8 28.10 11.99 -33.14
N PHE A 9 28.29 12.51 -31.95
CA PHE A 9 27.75 11.88 -30.74
C PHE A 9 26.22 12.05 -30.76
N SER A 10 25.52 11.02 -31.18
CA SER A 10 24.09 10.90 -30.91
C SER A 10 23.93 10.64 -29.42
N SER A 11 23.56 11.66 -28.67
CA SER A 11 23.08 11.49 -27.32
C SER A 11 21.74 10.71 -27.36
N LEU A 12 21.80 9.42 -27.08
CA LEU A 12 20.61 8.65 -26.71
C LEU A 12 20.00 9.33 -25.50
N PRO A 13 18.71 9.67 -25.50
CA PRO A 13 18.06 10.13 -24.30
C PRO A 13 18.11 8.99 -23.28
N LEU A 14 18.54 9.32 -22.07
CA LEU A 14 18.46 8.43 -20.91
C LEU A 14 16.98 8.06 -20.70
N LEU A 15 16.66 6.81 -20.96
CA LEU A 15 15.35 6.16 -20.76
C LEU A 15 15.05 5.97 -19.25
N SER A 16 15.25 6.98 -18.40
CA SER A 16 15.02 6.83 -16.96
C SER A 16 13.87 7.66 -16.39
N ASP A 17 13.29 8.59 -17.15
CA ASP A 17 12.22 9.46 -16.61
C ASP A 17 10.79 9.11 -17.06
N SER A 18 10.61 8.08 -17.87
CA SER A 18 9.29 7.78 -18.46
C SER A 18 8.41 6.81 -17.65
N LEU A 19 8.88 6.34 -16.49
CA LEU A 19 8.14 5.35 -15.68
C LEU A 19 7.52 5.93 -14.39
N CYS A 20 7.72 7.21 -14.12
CA CYS A 20 7.12 7.87 -12.97
C CYS A 20 5.85 8.60 -13.41
N GLU A 21 4.72 7.91 -13.41
CA GLU A 21 3.44 8.58 -13.60
C GLU A 21 3.07 9.35 -12.34
N TYR A 22 2.60 10.58 -12.54
CA TYR A 22 2.18 11.49 -11.48
C TYR A 22 0.65 11.53 -11.45
N HIS A 23 0.08 11.21 -10.32
CA HIS A 23 -1.34 11.44 -10.05
C HIS A 23 -1.47 12.65 -9.14
N SER A 24 -2.11 13.70 -9.59
CA SER A 24 -2.31 14.94 -8.83
C SER A 24 -3.74 14.98 -8.28
N ILE A 25 -3.85 15.42 -7.04
CA ILE A 25 -5.12 15.73 -6.41
C ILE A 25 -5.25 17.25 -6.50
N GLU A 26 -6.24 17.76 -7.27
CA GLU A 26 -6.45 19.20 -7.47
C GLU A 26 -7.60 19.79 -6.63
N GLU A 27 -8.25 19.00 -5.78
CA GLU A 27 -9.40 19.49 -5.00
C GLU A 27 -9.12 19.46 -3.49
N GLU A 28 -9.50 20.57 -2.82
CA GLU A 28 -9.57 20.66 -1.37
C GLU A 28 -10.48 19.56 -0.81
N ILE A 29 -9.94 18.77 0.09
CA ILE A 29 -10.62 17.65 0.73
C ILE A 29 -11.75 18.20 1.60
N SER A 30 -12.96 18.13 1.10
CA SER A 30 -14.14 18.26 1.93
C SER A 30 -14.34 16.93 2.68
N GLU A 31 -14.74 17.01 3.95
CA GLU A 31 -14.98 15.92 4.89
C GLU A 31 -15.16 14.53 4.28
N VAL A 32 -14.34 13.55 4.74
CA VAL A 32 -14.48 12.13 4.35
C VAL A 32 -15.95 11.73 4.51
N GLN A 33 -16.62 11.50 3.40
CA GLN A 33 -18.01 11.10 3.42
C GLN A 33 -18.13 9.67 3.90
N THR A 34 -19.05 9.43 4.81
CA THR A 34 -19.38 8.09 5.31
C THR A 34 -19.87 7.24 4.15
N VAL A 35 -19.05 6.34 3.65
CA VAL A 35 -19.38 5.46 2.53
C VAL A 35 -19.67 4.05 3.05
N GLY A 36 -20.76 3.54 2.61
CA GLY A 36 -21.30 2.20 2.57
C GLY A 36 -20.81 1.14 3.57
N LYS A 37 -21.75 0.70 4.39
CA LYS A 37 -21.60 -0.28 5.49
C LYS A 37 -21.43 -1.76 5.06
N ASP A 38 -21.39 -2.07 3.78
CA ASP A 38 -21.44 -3.46 3.30
C ASP A 38 -20.26 -3.80 2.39
N LEU A 39 -19.06 -3.91 2.96
CA LEU A 39 -17.89 -4.37 2.24
C LEU A 39 -17.81 -5.91 2.26
N PRO A 40 -18.04 -6.58 1.12
CA PRO A 40 -17.98 -8.05 1.05
C PRO A 40 -16.62 -8.62 1.44
N SER A 41 -15.56 -7.84 1.27
CA SER A 41 -14.17 -8.26 1.49
C SER A 41 -13.79 -8.47 2.94
N ILE A 42 -14.50 -7.81 3.87
CA ILE A 42 -14.10 -7.79 5.29
C ILE A 42 -14.99 -8.72 6.13
N LYS A 43 -16.13 -9.19 5.61
CA LYS A 43 -17.09 -10.03 6.37
C LYS A 43 -16.53 -11.34 6.94
N SER A 44 -15.44 -11.87 6.36
CA SER A 44 -14.75 -13.07 6.86
C SER A 44 -13.47 -12.76 7.63
N LEU A 45 -13.13 -11.48 7.81
CA LEU A 45 -11.93 -11.04 8.50
C LEU A 45 -12.26 -10.55 9.89
N VAL A 46 -11.40 -10.88 10.85
CA VAL A 46 -11.53 -10.48 12.24
C VAL A 46 -10.47 -9.44 12.55
N PRO A 47 -10.82 -8.26 13.08
CA PRO A 47 -9.85 -7.28 13.52
C PRO A 47 -9.08 -7.81 14.73
N VAL A 48 -7.76 -7.63 14.73
CA VAL A 48 -6.87 -8.10 15.82
C VAL A 48 -5.98 -7.01 16.37
N THR A 49 -5.74 -5.95 15.62
CA THR A 49 -4.99 -4.77 16.06
C THR A 49 -5.81 -3.54 15.69
N SER A 50 -6.05 -2.69 16.67
CA SER A 50 -6.91 -1.52 16.52
C SER A 50 -6.12 -0.30 16.06
N TYR A 51 -6.81 0.67 15.47
CA TYR A 51 -6.27 1.99 15.20
C TYR A 51 -5.78 2.66 16.51
N GLU A 52 -4.64 3.37 16.43
CA GLU A 52 -3.95 3.98 17.57
C GLU A 52 -3.50 3.00 18.67
N GLU A 53 -3.54 1.69 18.44
CA GLU A 53 -2.93 0.73 19.34
C GLU A 53 -1.42 0.96 19.41
N ARG A 54 -0.86 0.98 20.63
CA ARG A 54 0.58 1.17 20.84
C ARG A 54 1.33 -0.13 20.58
N LEU A 55 2.20 -0.14 19.57
CA LEU A 55 2.95 -1.30 19.14
C LEU A 55 4.44 -1.12 19.39
N GLU A 56 5.01 -1.92 20.30
CA GLU A 56 6.43 -1.83 20.70
C GLU A 56 7.38 -2.33 19.59
N PHE A 57 6.91 -3.17 18.70
CA PHE A 57 7.76 -3.77 17.67
C PHE A 57 7.79 -2.99 16.35
N GLU A 58 6.87 -2.07 16.12
CA GLU A 58 6.81 -1.27 14.90
C GLU A 58 7.66 -0.01 14.99
N GLY A 59 7.86 0.51 16.20
CA GLY A 59 8.75 1.64 16.46
C GLY A 59 10.22 1.24 16.61
N SER A 60 11.06 2.23 16.84
CA SER A 60 12.44 2.04 17.30
C SER A 60 12.45 1.47 18.72
N PRO A 61 13.49 0.75 19.16
CA PRO A 61 13.59 0.28 20.53
C PRO A 61 13.40 1.42 21.53
N GLY A 62 12.39 1.33 22.41
CA GLY A 62 12.04 2.36 23.37
C GLY A 62 11.14 3.49 22.83
N GLU A 63 10.83 3.48 21.55
CA GLU A 63 9.93 4.44 20.89
C GLU A 63 8.83 3.67 20.14
N PRO A 64 7.79 3.22 20.82
CA PRO A 64 6.73 2.47 20.17
C PRO A 64 6.00 3.33 19.13
N ALA A 65 5.58 2.70 18.05
CA ALA A 65 4.70 3.33 17.06
C ALA A 65 3.23 3.21 17.48
N TYR A 66 2.42 4.14 17.02
CA TYR A 66 0.97 4.00 17.04
C TYR A 66 0.51 3.40 15.72
N HIS A 67 -0.43 2.48 15.79
CA HIS A 67 -0.94 1.77 14.64
C HIS A 67 -1.80 2.68 13.77
N GLU A 68 -1.41 2.84 12.51
CA GLU A 68 -2.01 3.81 11.56
C GLU A 68 -3.30 3.30 10.90
N GLY A 69 -3.68 2.06 11.16
CA GLY A 69 -4.82 1.40 10.52
C GLY A 69 -5.45 0.33 11.39
N ILE A 70 -5.98 -0.68 10.75
CA ILE A 70 -6.54 -1.88 11.40
C ILE A 70 -5.92 -3.11 10.76
N ASP A 71 -5.53 -4.08 11.59
CA ASP A 71 -5.10 -5.40 11.11
C ASP A 71 -6.26 -6.38 11.14
N TYR A 72 -6.46 -7.06 10.02
CA TYR A 72 -7.46 -8.12 9.87
C TYR A 72 -6.78 -9.46 9.61
N ILE A 73 -7.19 -10.48 10.33
CA ILE A 73 -6.84 -11.87 10.05
C ILE A 73 -8.05 -12.65 9.59
N HIS A 74 -7.83 -13.72 8.84
CA HIS A 74 -8.88 -14.71 8.61
C HIS A 74 -8.97 -15.62 9.84
N GLU A 75 -10.20 -15.90 10.33
CA GLU A 75 -10.44 -16.75 11.51
C GLU A 75 -9.74 -18.12 11.38
N ASN A 76 -9.81 -18.72 10.20
CA ASN A 76 -9.10 -19.96 9.91
C ASN A 76 -7.73 -19.66 9.29
N GLN A 77 -6.68 -19.66 10.08
CA GLN A 77 -5.30 -19.41 9.68
C GLN A 77 -4.70 -20.49 8.74
N ALA A 78 -5.36 -21.66 8.61
CA ALA A 78 -4.95 -22.70 7.66
C ALA A 78 -5.32 -22.35 6.20
N ILE A 79 -6.25 -21.43 6.00
CA ILE A 79 -6.58 -20.91 4.66
C ILE A 79 -5.52 -19.89 4.29
N ILE A 80 -4.79 -20.16 3.22
CA ILE A 80 -3.65 -19.33 2.79
C ILE A 80 -3.99 -18.38 1.62
N ASP A 81 -4.99 -18.72 0.81
CA ASP A 81 -5.38 -17.94 -0.37
C ASP A 81 -6.55 -17.02 -0.03
N ILE A 82 -6.28 -16.02 0.82
CA ILE A 82 -7.27 -15.03 1.24
C ILE A 82 -7.23 -13.85 0.26
N PRO A 83 -8.28 -13.64 -0.55
CA PRO A 83 -8.32 -12.50 -1.45
C PRO A 83 -8.41 -11.18 -0.67
N VAL A 84 -7.65 -10.20 -1.11
CA VAL A 84 -7.78 -8.82 -0.69
C VAL A 84 -8.53 -8.09 -1.80
N LEU A 85 -9.63 -7.45 -1.43
CA LEU A 85 -10.52 -6.79 -2.37
C LEU A 85 -10.47 -5.27 -2.15
N SER A 86 -10.67 -4.52 -3.22
CA SER A 86 -10.82 -3.06 -3.10
C SER A 86 -12.07 -2.72 -2.28
N ALA A 87 -11.92 -1.84 -1.30
CA ALA A 87 -13.02 -1.41 -0.44
C ALA A 87 -14.04 -0.56 -1.21
N PHE A 88 -13.55 0.26 -2.14
CA PHE A 88 -14.36 1.21 -2.92
C PHE A 88 -13.94 1.22 -4.38
N ASP A 89 -14.74 1.90 -5.20
CA ASP A 89 -14.35 2.30 -6.55
C ASP A 89 -13.20 3.31 -6.47
N GLY A 90 -12.20 3.20 -7.34
CA GLY A 90 -11.08 4.14 -7.33
C GLY A 90 -10.05 3.88 -8.41
N GLU A 91 -8.94 4.56 -8.30
CA GLU A 91 -7.77 4.40 -9.16
C GLU A 91 -6.55 3.98 -8.35
N VAL A 92 -5.82 3.00 -8.84
CA VAL A 92 -4.56 2.57 -8.23
C VAL A 92 -3.49 3.63 -8.48
N VAL A 93 -3.05 4.32 -7.43
CA VAL A 93 -2.05 5.40 -7.54
C VAL A 93 -0.65 4.98 -7.11
N TYR A 94 -0.53 3.86 -6.39
CA TYR A 94 0.76 3.32 -5.98
C TYR A 94 0.72 1.81 -5.83
N VAL A 95 1.79 1.16 -6.28
CA VAL A 95 2.03 -0.27 -6.09
C VAL A 95 3.46 -0.48 -5.64
N ARG A 96 3.63 -1.14 -4.52
CA ARG A 96 4.91 -1.70 -4.09
C ARG A 96 4.86 -3.22 -4.18
N SER A 97 5.76 -3.79 -4.95
CA SER A 97 5.93 -5.23 -5.08
C SER A 97 7.39 -5.63 -4.84
N GLY A 98 7.67 -6.93 -4.85
CA GLY A 98 9.03 -7.47 -4.73
C GLY A 98 9.55 -7.57 -3.30
N CYS A 99 8.74 -7.31 -2.29
CA CYS A 99 9.07 -7.65 -0.91
C CYS A 99 8.83 -9.14 -0.67
N PRO A 100 9.83 -9.89 -0.19
CA PRO A 100 9.62 -11.29 0.16
C PRO A 100 8.72 -11.42 1.38
N GLU A 101 8.11 -12.61 1.55
CA GLU A 101 7.42 -12.95 2.78
C GLU A 101 8.43 -13.03 3.93
N THR A 102 8.08 -12.50 5.10
CA THR A 102 8.94 -12.56 6.29
C THR A 102 8.85 -13.91 7.00
N GLY A 103 7.82 -14.70 6.70
CA GLY A 103 7.61 -16.06 7.17
C GLY A 103 7.30 -16.16 8.66
N GLN A 104 8.30 -16.17 9.50
CA GLN A 104 8.22 -15.98 10.94
C GLN A 104 8.96 -14.71 11.30
N PHE A 105 8.62 -14.12 12.43
CA PHE A 105 9.21 -12.89 12.95
C PHE A 105 10.70 -13.09 13.25
N GLU A 106 11.48 -13.33 12.21
CA GLU A 106 12.92 -13.24 12.34
C GLU A 106 13.32 -11.77 12.31
N ARG A 107 14.29 -11.43 13.15
CA ARG A 107 14.83 -10.07 13.30
C ARG A 107 15.64 -9.62 12.07
N ASN A 108 15.15 -9.93 10.89
CA ASN A 108 15.77 -9.49 9.65
C ASN A 108 15.27 -8.07 9.32
N GLU A 109 16.02 -7.08 9.78
CA GLU A 109 15.70 -5.67 9.56
C GLU A 109 15.51 -5.33 8.07
N ALA A 110 16.29 -5.95 7.18
CA ALA A 110 16.15 -5.68 5.75
C ALA A 110 14.80 -6.15 5.19
N LEU A 111 14.26 -7.26 5.68
CA LEU A 111 12.93 -7.74 5.29
C LEU A 111 11.83 -6.91 5.92
N ARG A 112 12.01 -6.50 7.18
CA ARG A 112 11.05 -5.67 7.91
C ARG A 112 10.88 -4.30 7.27
N GLU A 113 11.95 -3.69 6.79
CA GLU A 113 11.93 -2.35 6.21
C GLU A 113 11.53 -2.35 4.73
N CYS A 114 11.30 -3.51 4.12
CA CYS A 114 10.83 -3.56 2.75
C CYS A 114 9.49 -2.83 2.61
N GLY A 115 9.40 -1.96 1.63
CA GLY A 115 8.20 -1.13 1.42
C GLY A 115 7.91 -0.16 2.59
N ALA A 116 8.97 0.35 3.25
CA ALA A 116 8.90 1.20 4.45
C ALA A 116 8.14 0.53 5.63
N GLY A 117 8.19 -0.78 5.70
CA GLY A 117 7.49 -1.56 6.71
C GLY A 117 6.17 -2.17 6.24
N TRP A 118 5.46 -1.55 5.30
CA TRP A 118 4.19 -2.09 4.75
C TRP A 118 4.37 -3.32 3.84
N GLY A 119 5.60 -3.68 3.48
CA GLY A 119 5.83 -4.80 2.58
C GLY A 119 5.31 -4.53 1.17
N ASN A 120 4.75 -5.56 0.54
CA ASN A 120 4.00 -5.40 -0.69
C ASN A 120 2.68 -4.73 -0.37
N HIS A 121 2.39 -3.61 -1.02
CA HIS A 121 1.17 -2.85 -0.74
C HIS A 121 0.68 -2.07 -1.95
N ILE A 122 -0.60 -1.71 -1.90
CA ILE A 122 -1.31 -0.96 -2.90
C ILE A 122 -1.90 0.27 -2.22
N VAL A 123 -1.86 1.42 -2.89
CA VAL A 123 -2.64 2.61 -2.53
C VAL A 123 -3.63 2.88 -3.63
N ILE A 124 -4.89 3.09 -3.26
CA ILE A 124 -5.99 3.42 -4.15
C ILE A 124 -6.51 4.80 -3.76
N GLU A 125 -6.63 5.68 -4.74
CA GLU A 125 -7.26 6.97 -4.65
C GLU A 125 -8.76 6.82 -4.89
N HIS A 126 -9.54 7.45 -4.04
CA HIS A 126 -10.98 7.62 -4.14
C HIS A 126 -11.28 9.12 -4.30
N ASP A 127 -12.53 9.52 -4.32
CA ASP A 127 -12.90 10.92 -4.61
C ASP A 127 -12.15 11.95 -3.74
N ASN A 128 -11.99 11.70 -2.44
CA ASN A 128 -11.38 12.64 -1.49
C ASN A 128 -10.55 11.98 -0.38
N PHE A 129 -10.20 10.72 -0.54
CA PHE A 129 -9.38 9.98 0.41
C PHE A 129 -8.63 8.83 -0.29
N PHE A 130 -7.74 8.17 0.45
CA PHE A 130 -6.96 7.03 -0.02
C PHE A 130 -7.18 5.84 0.89
N THR A 131 -7.02 4.65 0.33
CA THR A 131 -6.89 3.42 1.10
C THR A 131 -5.55 2.76 0.82
N ARG A 132 -4.96 2.15 1.84
CA ARG A 132 -3.78 1.29 1.71
C ARG A 132 -4.10 -0.12 2.14
N TYR A 133 -3.62 -1.07 1.36
CA TYR A 133 -3.71 -2.51 1.59
C TYR A 133 -2.30 -3.06 1.68
N ALA A 134 -1.83 -3.38 2.88
CA ALA A 134 -0.43 -3.72 3.13
C ALA A 134 -0.23 -5.18 3.53
N HIS A 135 1.04 -5.58 3.63
CA HIS A 135 1.51 -6.93 3.90
C HIS A 135 1.02 -7.98 2.92
N LEU A 136 0.77 -7.56 1.67
CA LEU A 136 0.30 -8.47 0.63
C LEU A 136 1.35 -9.55 0.33
N ARG A 137 0.86 -10.69 -0.16
CA ARG A 137 1.71 -11.81 -0.56
C ARG A 137 2.61 -11.41 -1.72
N ALA A 138 3.85 -11.90 -1.69
CA ALA A 138 4.76 -11.76 -2.81
C ALA A 138 4.10 -12.30 -4.10
N ASP A 139 4.29 -11.57 -5.20
CA ASP A 139 3.82 -11.93 -6.55
C ASP A 139 2.29 -12.11 -6.68
N SER A 140 1.50 -11.60 -5.72
CA SER A 140 0.04 -11.73 -5.74
C SER A 140 -0.72 -10.49 -6.19
N ILE A 141 -0.03 -9.36 -6.33
CA ILE A 141 -0.68 -8.09 -6.73
C ILE A 141 -1.19 -8.24 -8.17
N ALA A 142 -2.48 -8.01 -8.34
CA ALA A 142 -3.21 -8.24 -9.59
C ALA A 142 -3.52 -6.95 -10.37
N VAL A 143 -3.06 -5.80 -9.86
CA VAL A 143 -3.33 -4.47 -10.43
C VAL A 143 -2.05 -3.67 -10.64
N ASN A 144 -2.11 -2.68 -11.52
CA ASN A 144 -1.02 -1.77 -11.82
C ASN A 144 -1.45 -0.33 -11.51
N VAL A 145 -0.47 0.57 -11.36
CA VAL A 145 -0.74 2.02 -11.26
C VAL A 145 -1.49 2.50 -12.50
N GLY A 146 -2.56 3.27 -12.27
CA GLY A 146 -3.48 3.75 -13.30
C GLY A 146 -4.69 2.85 -13.56
N ASP A 147 -4.73 1.63 -13.00
CA ASP A 147 -5.89 0.77 -13.14
C ASP A 147 -7.09 1.32 -12.35
N LYS A 148 -8.25 1.35 -13.02
CA LYS A 148 -9.53 1.63 -12.37
C LYS A 148 -10.08 0.35 -11.76
N VAL A 149 -10.38 0.40 -10.47
CA VAL A 149 -10.97 -0.72 -9.73
C VAL A 149 -12.37 -0.39 -9.23
N LYS A 150 -13.18 -1.42 -9.11
CA LYS A 150 -14.48 -1.35 -8.46
C LYS A 150 -14.41 -1.93 -7.07
N SER A 151 -15.34 -1.51 -6.21
CA SER A 151 -15.56 -2.16 -4.92
C SER A 151 -15.73 -3.67 -5.13
N ALA A 152 -15.04 -4.46 -4.31
CA ALA A 152 -14.96 -5.91 -4.36
C ALA A 152 -14.10 -6.51 -5.51
N ASP A 153 -13.43 -5.72 -6.33
CA ASP A 153 -12.42 -6.26 -7.25
C ASP A 153 -11.23 -6.80 -6.46
N GLN A 154 -10.77 -7.99 -6.84
CA GLN A 154 -9.59 -8.58 -6.22
C GLN A 154 -8.33 -7.83 -6.68
N ILE A 155 -7.57 -7.31 -5.72
CA ILE A 155 -6.35 -6.54 -5.95
C ILE A 155 -5.07 -7.31 -5.57
N GLY A 156 -5.20 -8.37 -4.76
CA GLY A 156 -4.08 -9.20 -4.33
C GLY A 156 -4.53 -10.31 -3.39
N LEU A 157 -3.55 -10.91 -2.71
CA LEU A 157 -3.78 -11.91 -1.66
C LEU A 157 -3.12 -11.43 -0.36
N MET A 158 -3.77 -11.75 0.76
CA MET A 158 -3.22 -11.50 2.10
C MET A 158 -1.90 -12.27 2.28
N GLY A 159 -0.88 -11.57 2.77
CA GLY A 159 0.46 -12.12 2.95
C GLY A 159 1.06 -11.78 4.31
N ASN A 160 2.40 -11.79 4.34
CA ASN A 160 3.20 -11.56 5.53
C ASN A 160 4.52 -10.85 5.17
N SER A 161 4.49 -9.90 4.25
CA SER A 161 5.66 -9.12 3.82
C SER A 161 5.84 -7.85 4.66
N GLY A 162 7.06 -7.32 4.77
CA GLY A 162 7.33 -6.12 5.55
C GLY A 162 7.39 -6.35 7.06
N ARG A 163 6.96 -5.40 7.87
CA ARG A 163 6.93 -5.49 9.35
C ARG A 163 5.73 -6.31 9.82
N SER A 164 5.76 -7.59 9.54
CA SER A 164 4.67 -8.50 9.84
C SER A 164 5.18 -9.78 10.50
N ASN A 165 4.53 -10.23 11.56
CA ASN A 165 4.89 -11.45 12.28
C ASN A 165 3.93 -12.63 12.00
N LYS A 166 2.83 -12.36 11.30
CA LYS A 166 1.82 -13.35 10.91
C LYS A 166 1.08 -12.85 9.68
N ARG A 167 0.45 -13.75 8.96
CA ARG A 167 -0.37 -13.38 7.80
C ARG A 167 -1.58 -12.55 8.25
N HIS A 168 -1.67 -11.33 7.78
CA HIS A 168 -2.76 -10.41 8.04
C HIS A 168 -2.86 -9.36 6.91
N LEU A 169 -3.96 -8.65 6.86
CA LEU A 169 -4.12 -7.42 6.08
C LEU A 169 -4.03 -6.24 7.03
N HIS A 170 -3.06 -5.38 6.82
CA HIS A 170 -3.06 -4.04 7.41
C HIS A 170 -3.79 -3.10 6.45
N PHE A 171 -4.83 -2.44 6.95
CA PHE A 171 -5.70 -1.57 6.19
C PHE A 171 -5.72 -0.17 6.78
N GLU A 172 -5.40 0.83 5.97
CA GLU A 172 -5.42 2.25 6.34
C GLU A 172 -6.41 3.02 5.47
N VAL A 173 -7.01 4.04 6.07
CA VAL A 173 -7.74 5.10 5.38
C VAL A 173 -7.11 6.43 5.75
N GLY A 174 -6.79 7.23 4.77
CA GLY A 174 -6.10 8.49 5.03
C GLY A 174 -6.24 9.50 3.91
N VAL A 175 -5.64 10.65 4.13
CA VAL A 175 -5.53 11.73 3.17
C VAL A 175 -4.06 12.05 2.90
N TYR A 176 -3.77 12.52 1.70
CA TYR A 176 -2.44 12.88 1.27
C TYR A 176 -2.50 14.14 0.42
N ASP A 177 -1.82 15.19 0.88
CA ASP A 177 -1.73 16.48 0.16
C ASP A 177 -0.49 16.45 -0.75
N GLY A 178 -0.56 15.65 -1.80
CA GLY A 178 0.56 15.50 -2.69
C GLY A 178 0.29 14.56 -3.85
N VAL A 179 1.38 14.07 -4.45
CA VAL A 179 1.34 13.15 -5.58
C VAL A 179 2.02 11.85 -5.19
N PHE A 180 1.31 10.75 -5.26
CA PHE A 180 1.93 9.42 -5.20
C PHE A 180 2.75 9.19 -6.45
N LYS A 181 4.02 8.80 -6.26
CA LYS A 181 4.95 8.50 -7.34
C LYS A 181 5.34 7.04 -7.24
N SER A 182 4.85 6.22 -8.15
CA SER A 182 5.06 4.77 -8.14
C SER A 182 6.54 4.34 -8.15
N CYS A 183 7.42 5.18 -8.66
CA CYS A 183 8.87 4.93 -8.69
C CYS A 183 9.60 5.43 -7.43
N LYS A 184 8.93 6.07 -6.49
CA LYS A 184 9.54 6.52 -5.23
C LYS A 184 9.41 5.47 -4.13
N PRO A 185 10.20 5.60 -3.05
CA PRO A 185 9.95 4.86 -1.82
C PRO A 185 8.51 5.07 -1.33
N SER A 186 8.01 4.08 -0.62
CA SER A 186 6.69 4.14 0.02
C SER A 186 6.50 5.42 0.82
N GLN A 187 5.33 5.98 0.76
CA GLN A 187 4.99 7.29 1.34
C GLN A 187 3.86 7.12 2.35
N SER A 188 4.00 7.67 3.55
CA SER A 188 2.92 7.74 4.55
C SER A 188 1.83 8.69 4.09
N PHE A 189 0.61 8.49 4.58
CA PHE A 189 -0.42 9.51 4.50
C PHE A 189 -0.06 10.68 5.43
N ASP A 190 -0.49 11.90 5.09
CA ASP A 190 -0.32 13.07 5.94
C ASP A 190 -1.23 13.01 7.16
N TYR A 191 -2.38 12.37 6.98
CA TYR A 191 -3.37 12.16 8.02
C TYR A 191 -4.07 10.84 7.83
N VAL A 192 -4.24 10.06 8.89
CA VAL A 192 -4.96 8.79 8.92
C VAL A 192 -6.18 8.88 9.82
N VAL A 193 -7.20 8.12 9.50
CA VAL A 193 -8.44 8.06 10.27
C VAL A 193 -8.74 6.63 10.67
N ASP A 194 -9.45 6.47 11.79
CA ASP A 194 -9.91 5.17 12.24
C ASP A 194 -10.90 4.56 11.22
N PRO A 195 -10.53 3.47 10.54
CA PRO A 195 -11.42 2.85 9.55
C PRO A 195 -12.76 2.41 10.13
N LEU A 196 -12.82 2.00 11.42
CA LEU A 196 -14.08 1.61 12.07
C LEU A 196 -15.09 2.76 12.17
N LYS A 197 -14.63 4.01 12.28
CA LYS A 197 -15.52 5.19 12.28
C LYS A 197 -16.17 5.43 10.93
N LEU A 198 -15.59 4.85 9.88
CA LEU A 198 -16.12 4.91 8.51
C LEU A 198 -17.02 3.72 8.18
N GLY A 199 -17.16 2.76 9.12
CA GLY A 199 -18.04 1.60 8.99
C GLY A 199 -17.38 0.36 8.39
N PHE A 200 -16.03 0.29 8.40
CA PHE A 200 -15.25 -0.89 8.04
C PHE A 200 -15.24 -1.96 9.12
#